data_8b1c906933ddab565d181377d851f2a7
#
_entry.id   8b1c906933ddab565d181377d851f2a7
#
_cell.length_a   1.000
_cell.length_b   1.000
_cell.length_c   1.000
_cell.angle_alpha   90.00
_cell.angle_beta   90.00
_cell.angle_gamma   90.00
#
_symmetry.space_group_name_H-M   'P 1'
#
loop_
_entity.id
_entity.type
_entity.pdbx_description
1 polymer ?
#
loop_
_entity_poly.entity_id
_entity_poly.type
_entity_poly.pdbx_seq_one_letter_code
_entity_poly.pdbx_strand_id
1 'polypeptide(L)'
;NTARGLPTVMAFGVLADVASGFPLLLSELTLTTAMRTAATSAVAAWALARPNSRVMALIGNGAQSEFQALVFHHLLGIQEIRLFDTDRSATEKLMRNLKHTRLRLIACDSVVQAVSGADIVTTVTADKTNATILTPGLIEPGMHINGVGGDCPGKTELHADVLRGASVFVEYEP
;
A
#
# COMPACT_ATOMS: atom_id res chain seq x y z
N ASN A 1 -1.83 10.96 -16.40
CA ASN A 1 -0.47 11.54 -16.39
C ASN A 1 0.57 10.56 -16.92
N THR A 2 0.47 9.28 -16.60
CA THR A 2 1.44 8.24 -17.04
C THR A 2 1.57 8.12 -18.55
N ALA A 3 0.49 8.29 -19.30
CA ALA A 3 0.53 8.34 -20.78
C ALA A 3 1.40 9.50 -21.34
N ARG A 4 1.71 10.50 -20.51
CA ARG A 4 2.60 11.62 -20.85
C ARG A 4 4.00 11.48 -20.25
N GLY A 5 4.35 10.32 -19.67
CA GLY A 5 5.61 10.10 -18.98
C GLY A 5 5.72 10.84 -17.63
N LEU A 6 4.61 11.33 -17.09
CA LEU A 6 4.58 12.07 -15.81
C LEU A 6 4.13 11.15 -14.67
N PRO A 7 4.52 11.43 -13.40
CA PRO A 7 4.05 10.70 -12.24
C PRO A 7 2.51 10.70 -12.13
N THR A 8 1.96 9.66 -11.52
CA THR A 8 0.52 9.53 -11.28
C THR A 8 0.01 10.65 -10.37
N VAL A 9 0.77 10.96 -9.33
CA VAL A 9 0.53 12.07 -8.39
C VAL A 9 1.62 13.10 -8.58
N MET A 10 1.23 14.36 -8.67
CA MET A 10 2.14 15.52 -8.69
C MET A 10 1.51 16.59 -7.81
N ALA A 11 2.24 17.07 -6.83
CA ALA A 11 1.78 18.09 -5.93
C ALA A 11 2.95 18.92 -5.37
N PHE A 12 2.64 20.12 -4.95
CA PHE A 12 3.51 20.92 -4.11
C PHE A 12 2.70 21.50 -2.94
N GLY A 13 3.35 21.83 -1.86
CA GLY A 13 2.72 22.42 -0.68
C GLY A 13 3.45 23.64 -0.19
N VAL A 14 2.69 24.54 0.39
CA VAL A 14 3.20 25.74 1.05
C VAL A 14 2.77 25.69 2.51
N LEU A 15 3.74 25.85 3.42
CA LEU A 15 3.48 26.14 4.83
C LEU A 15 3.59 27.66 5.02
N ALA A 16 2.56 28.25 5.57
CA ALA A 16 2.54 29.68 5.88
C ALA A 16 2.26 29.93 7.36
N ASP A 17 2.81 31.01 7.90
CA ASP A 17 2.46 31.50 9.23
C ASP A 17 0.98 31.90 9.25
N VAL A 18 0.25 31.42 10.25
CA VAL A 18 -1.21 31.60 10.32
C VAL A 18 -1.59 33.05 10.58
N ALA A 19 -0.77 33.80 11.34
CA ALA A 19 -1.09 35.18 11.73
C ALA A 19 -0.75 36.20 10.63
N SER A 20 0.36 35.99 9.93
CA SER A 20 0.89 36.95 8.95
C SER A 20 0.68 36.54 7.50
N GLY A 21 0.38 35.25 7.25
CA GLY A 21 0.37 34.68 5.89
C GLY A 21 1.78 34.51 5.28
N PHE A 22 2.85 34.78 6.06
CA PHE A 22 4.22 34.71 5.54
C PHE A 22 4.57 33.26 5.15
N PRO A 23 5.05 32.99 3.91
CA PRO A 23 5.44 31.68 3.49
C PRO A 23 6.72 31.23 4.21
N LEU A 24 6.61 30.08 4.93
CA LEU A 24 7.69 29.50 5.71
C LEU A 24 8.42 28.39 4.96
N LEU A 25 7.69 27.62 4.13
CA LEU A 25 8.23 26.50 3.38
C LEU A 25 7.45 26.29 2.08
N LEU A 26 8.17 26.06 1.01
CA LEU A 26 7.64 25.49 -0.24
C LEU A 26 8.27 24.11 -0.44
N SER A 27 7.47 23.09 -0.57
CA SER A 27 7.95 21.71 -0.69
C SER A 27 7.28 20.97 -1.85
N GLU A 28 8.06 20.06 -2.47
CA GLU A 28 7.54 19.04 -3.36
C GLU A 28 6.76 18.02 -2.53
N LEU A 29 5.59 17.60 -2.97
CA LEU A 29 4.72 16.68 -2.23
C LEU A 29 4.48 15.33 -2.93
N THR A 30 5.05 15.06 -4.08
CA THR A 30 4.92 13.76 -4.77
C THR A 30 5.59 12.66 -3.96
N LEU A 31 6.87 12.85 -3.62
CA LEU A 31 7.64 11.93 -2.77
C LEU A 31 7.09 11.91 -1.34
N THR A 32 6.79 13.09 -0.78
CA THR A 32 6.22 13.18 0.57
C THR A 32 4.91 12.40 0.67
N THR A 33 4.04 12.48 -0.34
CA THR A 33 2.78 11.70 -0.36
C THR A 33 3.05 10.20 -0.38
N ALA A 34 4.03 9.74 -1.17
CA ALA A 34 4.37 8.33 -1.20
C ALA A 34 4.86 7.83 0.17
N MET A 35 5.75 8.58 0.80
CA MET A 35 6.31 8.26 2.12
C MET A 35 5.26 8.28 3.23
N ARG A 36 4.42 9.35 3.31
CA ARG A 36 3.40 9.45 4.35
C ARG A 36 2.35 8.34 4.23
N THR A 37 1.96 7.98 3.01
CA THR A 37 0.99 6.91 2.78
C THR A 37 1.53 5.56 3.27
N ALA A 38 2.77 5.24 2.94
CA ALA A 38 3.41 4.02 3.42
C ALA A 38 3.60 4.03 4.95
N ALA A 39 3.96 5.18 5.52
CA ALA A 39 4.10 5.34 6.96
C ALA A 39 2.77 5.12 7.70
N THR A 40 1.66 5.65 7.20
CA THR A 40 0.33 5.43 7.76
C THR A 40 -0.04 3.94 7.78
N SER A 41 0.16 3.23 6.67
CA SER A 41 -0.07 1.78 6.59
C SER A 41 0.79 1.02 7.62
N ALA A 42 2.06 1.41 7.76
CA ALA A 42 2.97 0.76 8.70
C ALA A 42 2.61 1.04 10.16
N VAL A 43 2.17 2.25 10.50
CA VAL A 43 1.69 2.61 11.86
C VAL A 43 0.45 1.80 12.22
N ALA A 44 -0.51 1.69 11.29
CA ALA A 44 -1.69 0.85 11.49
C ALA A 44 -1.31 -0.63 11.70
N ALA A 45 -0.46 -1.17 10.85
CA ALA A 45 0.00 -2.55 10.98
C ALA A 45 0.83 -2.79 12.25
N TRP A 46 1.65 -1.84 12.67
CA TRP A 46 2.41 -1.93 13.92
C TRP A 46 1.50 -2.04 15.15
N ALA A 47 0.38 -1.34 15.15
CA ALA A 47 -0.59 -1.36 16.24
C ALA A 47 -1.55 -2.56 16.20
N LEU A 48 -1.89 -3.06 15.02
CA LEU A 48 -3.02 -3.97 14.81
C LEU A 48 -2.62 -5.36 14.28
N ALA A 49 -1.48 -5.50 13.59
CA ALA A 49 -1.03 -6.78 13.07
C ALA A 49 -0.44 -7.67 14.18
N ARG A 50 -0.36 -8.97 13.89
CA ARG A 50 0.29 -9.93 14.80
C ARG A 50 1.78 -9.57 14.99
N PRO A 51 2.31 -9.59 16.22
CA PRO A 51 3.71 -9.18 16.49
C PRO A 51 4.77 -9.99 15.73
N ASN A 52 4.45 -11.22 15.34
CA ASN A 52 5.36 -12.14 14.66
C ASN A 52 5.16 -12.16 13.13
N SER A 53 4.51 -11.16 12.56
CA SER A 53 4.29 -11.06 11.11
C SER A 53 5.63 -11.02 10.37
N ARG A 54 5.77 -11.85 9.33
CA ARG A 54 6.99 -11.98 8.52
C ARG A 54 6.73 -11.96 7.02
N VAL A 55 5.52 -12.32 6.62
CA VAL A 55 5.11 -12.45 5.21
C VAL A 55 4.07 -11.40 4.88
N MET A 56 4.33 -10.62 3.84
CA MET A 56 3.40 -9.62 3.32
C MET A 56 3.02 -9.95 1.88
N ALA A 57 1.73 -9.87 1.57
CA ALA A 57 1.25 -9.81 0.20
C ALA A 57 1.09 -8.34 -0.22
N LEU A 58 1.64 -7.98 -1.35
CA LEU A 58 1.53 -6.62 -1.91
C LEU A 58 0.89 -6.69 -3.29
N ILE A 59 -0.36 -6.22 -3.36
CA ILE A 59 -1.20 -6.26 -4.55
C ILE A 59 -1.26 -4.86 -5.17
N GLY A 60 -0.79 -4.75 -6.39
CA GLY A 60 -0.49 -3.48 -7.05
C GLY A 60 0.97 -3.09 -6.86
N ASN A 61 1.76 -3.14 -7.95
CA ASN A 61 3.20 -2.92 -7.91
C ASN A 61 3.61 -1.59 -8.60
N GLY A 62 2.71 -0.60 -8.50
CA GLY A 62 2.90 0.74 -9.02
C GLY A 62 3.73 1.66 -8.12
N ALA A 63 3.48 2.97 -8.19
CA ALA A 63 4.28 4.00 -7.54
C ALA A 63 4.37 3.89 -5.99
N GLN A 64 3.36 3.34 -5.33
CA GLN A 64 3.33 3.18 -3.87
C GLN A 64 4.08 1.95 -3.36
N SER A 65 4.23 0.93 -4.20
CA SER A 65 4.66 -0.40 -3.78
C SER A 65 6.07 -0.45 -3.18
N GLU A 66 7.00 0.32 -3.74
CA GLU A 66 8.38 0.38 -3.22
C GLU A 66 8.43 0.95 -1.80
N PHE A 67 7.68 2.03 -1.56
CA PHE A 67 7.60 2.65 -0.22
C PHE A 67 6.92 1.74 0.80
N GLN A 68 5.84 1.06 0.40
CA GLN A 68 5.19 0.05 1.24
C GLN A 68 6.18 -1.07 1.59
N ALA A 69 6.85 -1.66 0.61
CA ALA A 69 7.81 -2.74 0.83
C ALA A 69 8.94 -2.34 1.80
N LEU A 70 9.53 -1.17 1.59
CA LEU A 70 10.64 -0.68 2.41
C LEU A 70 10.21 -0.39 3.85
N VAL A 71 9.09 0.31 4.05
CA VAL A 71 8.65 0.67 5.40
C VAL A 71 8.25 -0.56 6.22
N PHE A 72 7.56 -1.52 5.61
CA PHE A 72 7.18 -2.77 6.29
C PHE A 72 8.41 -3.64 6.62
N HIS A 73 9.40 -3.67 5.74
CA HIS A 73 10.66 -4.35 6.02
C HIS A 73 11.40 -3.72 7.19
N HIS A 74 11.59 -2.39 7.17
CA HIS A 74 12.42 -1.72 8.16
C HIS A 74 11.74 -1.53 9.51
N LEU A 75 10.43 -1.26 9.55
CA LEU A 75 9.72 -0.96 10.79
C LEU A 75 9.06 -2.19 11.42
N LEU A 76 8.55 -3.12 10.62
CA LEU A 76 7.83 -4.29 11.13
C LEU A 76 8.65 -5.59 11.01
N GLY A 77 9.80 -5.56 10.36
CA GLY A 77 10.65 -6.74 10.20
C GLY A 77 10.10 -7.78 9.23
N ILE A 78 9.29 -7.36 8.26
CA ILE A 78 8.83 -8.23 7.16
C ILE A 78 10.05 -8.74 6.39
N GLN A 79 10.09 -10.04 6.13
CA GLN A 79 11.22 -10.73 5.50
C GLN A 79 10.89 -11.23 4.09
N GLU A 80 9.63 -11.54 3.84
CA GLU A 80 9.13 -12.03 2.55
C GLU A 80 8.00 -11.13 2.06
N ILE A 81 8.07 -10.71 0.79
CA ILE A 81 6.99 -9.99 0.12
C ILE A 81 6.60 -10.75 -1.15
N ARG A 82 5.33 -11.12 -1.22
CA ARG A 82 4.70 -11.75 -2.37
C ARG A 82 4.01 -10.68 -3.19
N LEU A 83 4.42 -10.55 -4.44
CA LEU A 83 4.07 -9.47 -5.34
C LEU A 83 3.08 -9.95 -6.39
N PHE A 84 1.99 -9.25 -6.57
CA PHE A 84 1.08 -9.46 -7.68
C PHE A 84 0.64 -8.14 -8.28
N ASP A 85 0.68 -8.06 -9.59
CA ASP A 85 0.09 -6.99 -10.41
C ASP A 85 -0.42 -7.59 -11.72
N THR A 86 -1.42 -6.98 -12.31
CA THR A 86 -1.88 -7.32 -13.68
C THR A 86 -0.86 -6.90 -14.74
N ASP A 87 -0.03 -5.91 -14.44
CA ASP A 87 1.14 -5.53 -15.24
C ASP A 87 2.40 -6.19 -14.68
N ARG A 88 2.84 -7.25 -15.34
CA ARG A 88 4.06 -7.98 -14.96
C ARG A 88 5.32 -7.10 -15.01
N SER A 89 5.35 -6.12 -15.90
CA SER A 89 6.50 -5.19 -16.02
C SER A 89 6.65 -4.30 -14.78
N ALA A 90 5.54 -3.95 -14.12
CA ALA A 90 5.55 -3.22 -12.85
C ALA A 90 6.17 -4.07 -11.73
N THR A 91 5.80 -5.35 -11.64
CA THR A 91 6.38 -6.30 -10.68
C THR A 91 7.89 -6.44 -10.90
N GLU A 92 8.33 -6.64 -12.14
CA GLU A 92 9.75 -6.77 -12.48
C GLU A 92 10.54 -5.50 -12.15
N LYS A 93 9.96 -4.32 -12.41
CA LYS A 93 10.56 -3.04 -12.04
C LYS A 93 10.73 -2.93 -10.53
N LEU A 94 9.70 -3.25 -9.76
CA LEU A 94 9.75 -3.23 -8.30
C LEU A 94 10.84 -4.16 -7.76
N MET A 95 10.91 -5.39 -8.27
CA MET A 95 11.95 -6.36 -7.88
C MET A 95 13.36 -5.85 -8.19
N ARG A 96 13.56 -5.19 -9.34
CA ARG A 96 14.84 -4.57 -9.69
C ARG A 96 15.23 -3.44 -8.73
N ASN A 97 14.25 -2.59 -8.35
CA ASN A 97 14.48 -1.48 -7.45
C ASN A 97 14.88 -1.97 -6.04
N LEU A 98 14.26 -3.05 -5.58
CA LEU A 98 14.48 -3.60 -4.23
C LEU A 98 15.60 -4.66 -4.15
N LYS A 99 16.31 -4.94 -5.25
CA LYS A 99 17.37 -5.98 -5.29
C LYS A 99 18.51 -5.79 -4.28
N HIS A 100 18.70 -4.57 -3.81
CA HIS A 100 19.74 -4.22 -2.83
C HIS A 100 19.29 -4.46 -1.38
N THR A 101 18.01 -4.77 -1.16
CA THR A 101 17.47 -5.09 0.15
C THR A 101 17.71 -6.56 0.50
N ARG A 102 17.49 -6.92 1.78
CA ARG A 102 17.49 -8.32 2.23
C ARG A 102 16.14 -8.99 2.12
N LEU A 103 15.17 -8.34 1.47
CA LEU A 103 13.82 -8.86 1.27
C LEU A 103 13.83 -10.06 0.32
N ARG A 104 13.15 -11.11 0.71
CA ARG A 104 12.77 -12.18 -0.20
C ARG A 104 11.56 -11.73 -1.01
N LEU A 105 11.74 -11.45 -2.29
CA LEU A 105 10.69 -11.02 -3.20
C LEU A 105 10.24 -12.20 -4.06
N ILE A 106 8.93 -12.45 -4.09
CA ILE A 106 8.32 -13.54 -4.86
C ILE A 106 7.27 -12.94 -5.78
N ALA A 107 7.48 -13.02 -7.09
CA ALA A 107 6.46 -12.70 -8.08
C ALA A 107 5.43 -13.83 -8.12
N CYS A 108 4.16 -13.50 -7.95
CA CYS A 108 3.04 -14.44 -7.96
C CYS A 108 2.22 -14.29 -9.23
N ASP A 109 1.61 -15.39 -9.66
CA ASP A 109 0.79 -15.42 -10.87
C ASP A 109 -0.69 -15.12 -10.59
N SER A 110 -1.08 -14.99 -9.32
CA SER A 110 -2.44 -14.65 -8.91
C SER A 110 -2.48 -14.01 -7.52
N VAL A 111 -3.58 -13.28 -7.26
CA VAL A 111 -3.90 -12.75 -5.92
C VAL A 111 -3.95 -13.89 -4.89
N VAL A 112 -4.57 -15.02 -5.23
CA VAL A 112 -4.68 -16.19 -4.36
C VAL A 112 -3.30 -16.67 -3.91
N GLN A 113 -2.36 -16.80 -4.85
CA GLN A 113 -0.99 -17.23 -4.55
C GLN A 113 -0.25 -16.23 -3.66
N ALA A 114 -0.45 -14.94 -3.88
CA ALA A 114 0.19 -13.91 -3.07
C ALA A 114 -0.34 -13.89 -1.64
N VAL A 115 -1.67 -14.00 -1.47
CA VAL A 115 -2.36 -13.80 -0.19
C VAL A 115 -2.31 -15.03 0.71
N SER A 116 -2.34 -16.25 0.15
CA SER A 116 -2.41 -17.50 0.95
C SER A 116 -1.29 -17.58 1.99
N GLY A 117 -1.64 -17.65 3.27
CA GLY A 117 -0.70 -17.70 4.39
C GLY A 117 0.12 -16.42 4.61
N ALA A 118 -0.29 -15.27 4.05
CA ALA A 118 0.33 -14.00 4.36
C ALA A 118 -0.14 -13.48 5.74
N ASP A 119 0.74 -12.84 6.47
CA ASP A 119 0.39 -12.18 7.75
C ASP A 119 -0.26 -10.83 7.51
N ILE A 120 0.22 -10.11 6.52
CA ILE A 120 -0.22 -8.77 6.15
C ILE A 120 -0.53 -8.75 4.65
N VAL A 121 -1.68 -8.17 4.30
CA VAL A 121 -2.07 -7.95 2.90
C VAL A 121 -2.24 -6.46 2.69
N THR A 122 -1.53 -5.90 1.70
CA THR A 122 -1.67 -4.50 1.33
C THR A 122 -2.09 -4.39 -0.14
N THR A 123 -3.22 -3.73 -0.37
CA THR A 123 -3.71 -3.42 -1.72
C THR A 123 -3.45 -1.94 -2.02
N VAL A 124 -2.72 -1.67 -3.10
CA VAL A 124 -2.34 -0.31 -3.53
C VAL A 124 -2.56 -0.13 -5.03
N THR A 125 -3.66 -0.65 -5.54
CA THR A 125 -3.97 -0.58 -6.96
C THR A 125 -4.46 0.80 -7.37
N ALA A 126 -4.21 1.18 -8.62
CA ALA A 126 -4.63 2.46 -9.18
C ALA A 126 -5.89 2.35 -10.04
N ASP A 127 -6.55 1.20 -10.06
CA ASP A 127 -7.74 0.99 -10.86
C ASP A 127 -8.87 1.91 -10.36
N LYS A 128 -9.53 2.59 -11.30
CA LYS A 128 -10.66 3.49 -11.04
C LYS A 128 -12.01 2.79 -11.13
N THR A 129 -12.01 1.49 -11.39
CA THR A 129 -13.22 0.67 -11.42
C THR A 129 -13.41 -0.01 -10.06
N ASN A 130 -14.64 -0.43 -9.76
CA ASN A 130 -14.93 -1.23 -8.56
C ASN A 130 -14.38 -2.66 -8.77
N ALA A 131 -13.06 -2.78 -8.83
CA ALA A 131 -12.39 -4.06 -8.99
C ALA A 131 -12.19 -4.71 -7.61
N THR A 132 -13.11 -5.57 -7.21
CA THR A 132 -12.94 -6.38 -5.99
C THR A 132 -11.73 -7.30 -6.14
N ILE A 133 -10.72 -7.07 -5.36
CA ILE A 133 -9.46 -7.81 -5.35
C ILE A 133 -9.49 -8.89 -4.27
N LEU A 134 -9.86 -8.49 -3.04
CA LEU A 134 -9.94 -9.39 -1.91
C LEU A 134 -11.39 -9.80 -1.64
N THR A 135 -11.63 -11.09 -1.63
CA THR A 135 -12.90 -11.72 -1.29
C THR A 135 -12.79 -12.49 0.03
N PRO A 136 -13.91 -12.80 0.72
CA PRO A 136 -13.87 -13.51 2.01
C PRO A 136 -13.09 -14.83 1.98
N GLY A 137 -13.16 -15.57 0.85
CA GLY A 137 -12.46 -16.84 0.71
C GLY A 137 -10.92 -16.75 0.65
N LEU A 138 -10.36 -15.53 0.56
CA LEU A 138 -8.92 -15.28 0.57
C LEU A 138 -8.41 -14.86 1.95
N ILE A 139 -9.30 -14.55 2.89
CA ILE A 139 -8.94 -13.98 4.18
C ILE A 139 -8.85 -15.09 5.22
N GLU A 140 -7.71 -15.16 5.87
CA GLU A 140 -7.45 -16.09 6.96
C GLU A 140 -7.51 -15.37 8.32
N PRO A 141 -7.90 -16.08 9.41
CA PRO A 141 -7.94 -15.48 10.74
C PRO A 141 -6.59 -14.88 11.15
N GLY A 142 -6.60 -13.65 11.66
CA GLY A 142 -5.42 -12.95 12.13
C GLY A 142 -4.61 -12.25 11.03
N MET A 143 -5.06 -12.25 9.77
CA MET A 143 -4.50 -11.38 8.74
C MET A 143 -4.77 -9.92 9.07
N HIS A 144 -3.77 -9.07 8.82
CA HIS A 144 -3.94 -7.62 8.79
C HIS A 144 -4.06 -7.13 7.34
N ILE A 145 -5.05 -6.29 7.07
CA ILE A 145 -5.33 -5.80 5.71
C ILE A 145 -5.21 -4.27 5.67
N ASN A 146 -4.39 -3.75 4.76
CA ASN A 146 -4.35 -2.34 4.41
C ASN A 146 -5.00 -2.14 3.04
N GLY A 147 -6.20 -1.58 3.00
CA GLY A 147 -6.90 -1.21 1.76
C GLY A 147 -6.55 0.21 1.35
N VAL A 148 -5.37 0.42 0.73
CA VAL A 148 -4.84 1.76 0.43
C VAL A 148 -5.40 2.32 -0.88
N GLY A 149 -5.70 1.47 -1.86
CA GLY A 149 -6.15 1.91 -3.18
C GLY A 149 -7.61 2.35 -3.25
N GLY A 150 -8.42 2.00 -2.24
CA GLY A 150 -9.83 2.42 -2.11
C GLY A 150 -9.98 3.84 -1.55
N ASP A 151 -9.29 4.82 -2.11
CA ASP A 151 -9.10 6.17 -1.56
C ASP A 151 -10.17 7.20 -1.96
N CYS A 152 -11.15 6.83 -2.78
CA CYS A 152 -12.21 7.74 -3.20
C CYS A 152 -13.48 6.99 -3.63
N PRO A 153 -14.65 7.68 -3.66
CA PRO A 153 -15.89 7.09 -4.17
C PRO A 153 -15.71 6.48 -5.57
N GLY A 154 -16.26 5.27 -5.75
CA GLY A 154 -16.15 4.53 -7.02
C GLY A 154 -14.90 3.66 -7.14
N LYS A 155 -14.02 3.66 -6.15
CA LYS A 155 -12.91 2.72 -6.03
C LYS A 155 -13.16 1.76 -4.88
N THR A 156 -13.09 0.48 -5.13
CA THR A 156 -13.09 -0.54 -4.08
C THR A 156 -12.12 -1.66 -4.42
N GLU A 157 -11.38 -2.12 -3.44
CA GLU A 157 -10.47 -3.25 -3.57
C GLU A 157 -10.93 -4.45 -2.73
N LEU A 158 -11.83 -4.20 -1.77
CA LEU A 158 -12.29 -5.17 -0.79
C LEU A 158 -13.77 -5.49 -1.01
N HIS A 159 -14.13 -6.77 -1.01
CA HIS A 159 -15.53 -7.18 -0.98
C HIS A 159 -16.17 -6.74 0.36
N ALA A 160 -17.43 -6.33 0.33
CA ALA A 160 -18.15 -5.86 1.54
C ALA A 160 -18.15 -6.89 2.69
N ASP A 161 -18.18 -8.18 2.37
CA ASP A 161 -18.17 -9.24 3.38
C ASP A 161 -16.80 -9.42 4.05
N VAL A 162 -15.71 -8.97 3.44
CA VAL A 162 -14.40 -8.88 4.12
C VAL A 162 -14.49 -7.89 5.27
N LEU A 163 -15.10 -6.71 5.03
CA LEU A 163 -15.28 -5.69 6.06
C LEU A 163 -16.25 -6.15 7.17
N ARG A 164 -17.33 -6.88 6.82
CA ARG A 164 -18.28 -7.40 7.79
C ARG A 164 -17.68 -8.47 8.71
N GLY A 165 -16.72 -9.22 8.21
CA GLY A 165 -16.03 -10.28 8.96
C GLY A 165 -14.79 -9.83 9.72
N ALA A 166 -14.44 -8.53 9.71
CA ALA A 166 -13.22 -8.00 10.28
C ALA A 166 -13.48 -6.85 11.26
N SER A 167 -12.50 -6.56 12.12
CA SER A 167 -12.47 -5.28 12.85
C SER A 167 -11.97 -4.22 11.89
N VAL A 168 -12.77 -3.18 11.65
CA VAL A 168 -12.46 -2.12 10.69
C VAL A 168 -11.95 -0.89 11.44
N PHE A 169 -10.82 -0.37 10.98
CA PHE A 169 -10.20 0.85 11.50
C PHE A 169 -10.07 1.86 10.37
N VAL A 170 -10.29 3.12 10.66
CA VAL A 170 -10.18 4.23 9.71
C VAL A 170 -9.30 5.33 10.31
N GLU A 171 -8.61 6.08 9.47
CA GLU A 171 -7.75 7.19 9.91
C GLU A 171 -8.55 8.35 10.52
N TYR A 172 -9.77 8.55 10.04
CA TYR A 172 -10.64 9.63 10.45
C TYR A 172 -12.10 9.18 10.37
N GLU A 173 -12.85 9.42 11.43
CA GLU A 173 -14.30 9.25 11.46
C GLU A 173 -14.94 10.61 11.24
N PRO A 174 -15.76 10.78 10.17
CA PRO A 174 -16.37 12.07 9.81
C PRO A 174 -17.45 12.53 10.79
#